data_2eb5ea5c96f9a17136b00f5665374ae7
#
_entry.id   2eb5ea5c96f9a17136b00f5665374ae7
#
_cell.length_a   1.000
_cell.length_b   1.000
_cell.length_c   1.000
_cell.angle_alpha   90.00
_cell.angle_beta   90.00
_cell.angle_gamma   90.00
#
_symmetry.space_group_name_H-M   'P 1'
#
loop_
_entity.id
_entity.type
_entity.pdbx_description
1 polymer ?
#
loop_
_entity_poly.entity_id
_entity_poly.type
_entity_poly.pdbx_seq_one_letter_code
_entity_poly.pdbx_strand_id
1 'polypeptide(L)'
;MDTFIQQIINGLVLGSMYALVALGYTMVYGIINLINFAHGEVLMVGALTSWSIIGLMKESMPGTPGYVILLIALVIACIVAAALNFVIEKVAYRPLRNSPKLAPLITAIGMSILLQTLAMIIWKPNFKPYPNLLPAVPFNVGGAVITTTQILILGMTAVSLAVLMWVVNATKLGRAMRATAENPRVASLMGVKPDVVISATFLIGAILAAIAGVMWAANYGTVNHTMGFLPGLKAFTAAVFGGIGNLAGAVVGGILLGLIESIGAGYIGTLTGGVLGSHYSDIFAFIVLIIVLTLRPSGLLGERVADRA
;
A
#
# COMPACT_ATOMS: atom_id res chain seq x y z
N MET A 1 28.43 -9.56 -8.76
CA MET A 1 28.16 -8.55 -7.73
C MET A 1 27.08 -7.55 -8.20
N ASP A 2 27.17 -7.10 -9.43
CA ASP A 2 26.26 -6.09 -10.00
C ASP A 2 24.78 -6.51 -9.99
N THR A 3 24.50 -7.77 -10.30
CA THR A 3 23.14 -8.33 -10.23
C THR A 3 22.58 -8.29 -8.80
N PHE A 4 23.39 -8.58 -7.79
CA PHE A 4 22.94 -8.57 -6.40
C PHE A 4 22.59 -7.15 -5.93
N ILE A 5 23.44 -6.16 -6.23
CA ILE A 5 23.18 -4.76 -5.90
C ILE A 5 21.92 -4.28 -6.64
N GLN A 6 21.74 -4.67 -7.90
CA GLN A 6 20.54 -4.36 -8.68
C GLN A 6 19.27 -4.94 -8.03
N GLN A 7 19.30 -6.19 -7.55
CA GLN A 7 18.16 -6.80 -6.87
C GLN A 7 17.86 -6.14 -5.52
N ILE A 8 18.86 -5.67 -4.80
CA ILE A 8 18.66 -4.89 -3.58
C ILE A 8 17.94 -3.57 -3.90
N ILE A 9 18.39 -2.83 -4.92
CA ILE A 9 17.74 -1.57 -5.34
C ILE A 9 16.29 -1.83 -5.76
N ASN A 10 16.06 -2.80 -6.62
CA ASN A 10 14.72 -3.16 -7.08
C ASN A 10 13.83 -3.60 -5.92
N GLY A 11 14.38 -4.40 -4.99
CA GLY A 11 13.67 -4.86 -3.80
C GLY A 11 13.33 -3.75 -2.82
N LEU A 12 14.20 -2.76 -2.65
CA LEU A 12 13.92 -1.56 -1.84
C LEU A 12 12.81 -0.72 -2.46
N VAL A 13 12.82 -0.53 -3.79
CA VAL A 13 11.77 0.20 -4.50
C VAL A 13 10.43 -0.52 -4.37
N LEU A 14 10.39 -1.82 -4.64
CA LEU A 14 9.21 -2.66 -4.53
C LEU A 14 8.69 -2.70 -3.09
N GLY A 15 9.59 -2.93 -2.14
CA GLY A 15 9.29 -2.98 -0.71
C GLY A 15 8.78 -1.65 -0.16
N SER A 16 9.27 -0.53 -0.70
CA SER A 16 8.77 0.81 -0.35
C SER A 16 7.31 0.99 -0.74
N MET A 17 6.91 0.53 -1.91
CA MET A 17 5.50 0.57 -2.35
C MET A 17 4.64 -0.35 -1.49
N TYR A 18 5.10 -1.58 -1.18
CA TYR A 18 4.40 -2.46 -0.25
C TYR A 18 4.28 -1.87 1.15
N ALA A 19 5.31 -1.21 1.66
CA ALA A 19 5.30 -0.57 2.97
C ALA A 19 4.23 0.52 3.08
N LEU A 20 4.05 1.36 2.06
CA LEU A 20 3.01 2.39 2.04
C LEU A 20 1.60 1.78 2.15
N VAL A 21 1.33 0.72 1.39
CA VAL A 21 0.03 0.04 1.43
C VAL A 21 -0.15 -0.73 2.75
N ALA A 22 0.91 -1.40 3.22
CA ALA A 22 0.90 -2.13 4.49
C ALA A 22 0.65 -1.22 5.70
N LEU A 23 1.16 0.02 5.66
CA LEU A 23 0.85 1.03 6.68
C LEU A 23 -0.64 1.36 6.73
N GLY A 24 -1.29 1.50 5.57
CA GLY A 24 -2.74 1.72 5.51
C GLY A 24 -3.53 0.57 6.12
N TYR A 25 -3.16 -0.68 5.82
CA TYR A 25 -3.74 -1.88 6.46
C TYR A 25 -3.55 -1.87 7.97
N THR A 26 -2.31 -1.66 8.40
CA THR A 26 -1.93 -1.71 9.81
C THR A 26 -2.60 -0.63 10.64
N MET A 27 -2.76 0.58 10.09
CA MET A 27 -3.47 1.67 10.77
C MET A 27 -4.94 1.35 11.02
N VAL A 28 -5.63 0.85 9.99
CA VAL A 28 -7.05 0.50 10.10
C VAL A 28 -7.22 -0.67 11.06
N TYR A 29 -6.42 -1.73 10.89
CA TYR A 29 -6.47 -2.91 11.75
C TYR A 29 -6.15 -2.58 13.21
N GLY A 30 -5.15 -1.75 13.47
CA GLY A 30 -4.73 -1.40 14.83
C GLY A 30 -5.80 -0.66 15.64
N ILE A 31 -6.81 -0.04 14.97
CA ILE A 31 -7.87 0.70 15.67
C ILE A 31 -9.17 -0.09 15.75
N ILE A 32 -9.56 -0.80 14.69
CA ILE A 32 -10.87 -1.47 14.64
C ILE A 32 -10.78 -2.99 14.62
N ASN A 33 -9.57 -3.57 14.57
CA ASN A 33 -9.33 -5.02 14.45
C ASN A 33 -10.06 -5.67 13.27
N LEU A 34 -10.25 -4.91 12.17
CA LEU A 34 -10.87 -5.37 10.93
C LEU A 34 -9.92 -5.18 9.76
N ILE A 35 -9.87 -6.18 8.87
CA ILE A 35 -9.06 -6.15 7.67
C ILE A 35 -9.87 -5.57 6.52
N ASN A 36 -9.37 -4.50 5.90
CA ASN A 36 -9.98 -3.89 4.72
C ASN A 36 -9.39 -4.46 3.43
N PHE A 37 -9.88 -5.61 2.94
CA PHE A 37 -9.40 -6.18 1.68
C PHE A 37 -9.65 -5.29 0.44
N ALA A 38 -10.56 -4.31 0.52
CA ALA A 38 -10.76 -3.34 -0.54
C ALA A 38 -9.63 -2.28 -0.62
N HIS A 39 -8.66 -2.29 0.32
CA HIS A 39 -7.59 -1.29 0.38
C HIS A 39 -6.66 -1.34 -0.84
N GLY A 40 -6.39 -2.53 -1.38
CA GLY A 40 -5.66 -2.68 -2.64
C GLY A 40 -6.38 -2.02 -3.82
N GLU A 41 -7.71 -2.06 -3.84
CA GLU A 41 -8.49 -1.41 -4.90
C GLU A 41 -8.51 0.12 -4.76
N VAL A 42 -8.30 0.66 -3.57
CA VAL A 42 -8.09 2.09 -3.37
C VAL A 42 -6.79 2.55 -4.05
N LEU A 43 -5.72 1.74 -3.97
CA LEU A 43 -4.48 1.94 -4.73
C LEU A 43 -4.77 2.00 -6.24
N MET A 44 -5.52 1.01 -6.76
CA MET A 44 -5.93 0.95 -8.17
C MET A 44 -6.69 2.21 -8.60
N VAL A 45 -7.68 2.64 -7.82
CA VAL A 45 -8.46 3.85 -8.12
C VAL A 45 -7.56 5.08 -8.11
N GLY A 46 -6.60 5.18 -7.18
CA GLY A 46 -5.60 6.24 -7.17
C GLY A 46 -4.78 6.27 -8.47
N ALA A 47 -4.28 5.12 -8.90
CA ALA A 47 -3.51 4.99 -10.15
C ALA A 47 -4.34 5.34 -11.40
N LEU A 48 -5.56 4.81 -11.53
CA LEU A 48 -6.44 5.08 -12.67
C LEU A 48 -6.90 6.54 -12.72
N THR A 49 -7.18 7.14 -11.56
CA THR A 49 -7.51 8.57 -11.46
C THR A 49 -6.32 9.42 -11.92
N SER A 50 -5.12 9.12 -11.44
CA SER A 50 -3.93 9.87 -11.86
C SER A 50 -3.69 9.75 -13.37
N TRP A 51 -3.87 8.55 -13.95
CA TRP A 51 -3.79 8.33 -15.39
C TRP A 51 -4.78 9.21 -16.16
N SER A 52 -6.04 9.29 -15.69
CA SER A 52 -7.08 10.11 -16.32
C SER A 52 -6.75 11.60 -16.27
N ILE A 53 -6.28 12.09 -15.11
CA ILE A 53 -5.90 13.50 -14.93
C ILE A 53 -4.69 13.86 -15.79
N ILE A 54 -3.70 12.98 -15.89
CA ILE A 54 -2.54 13.19 -16.77
C ILE A 54 -2.99 13.31 -18.24
N GLY A 55 -3.90 12.44 -18.68
CA GLY A 55 -4.48 12.53 -20.04
C GLY A 55 -5.15 13.87 -20.29
N LEU A 56 -6.08 14.27 -19.41
CA LEU A 56 -6.79 15.54 -19.50
C LEU A 56 -5.86 16.76 -19.48
N MET A 57 -4.83 16.76 -18.64
CA MET A 57 -3.89 17.88 -18.56
C MET A 57 -2.99 17.99 -19.80
N LYS A 58 -2.57 16.86 -20.37
CA LYS A 58 -1.78 16.87 -21.62
C LYS A 58 -2.56 17.43 -22.80
N GLU A 59 -3.87 17.18 -22.85
CA GLU A 59 -4.75 17.73 -23.87
C GLU A 59 -5.06 19.21 -23.65
N SER A 60 -5.33 19.61 -22.40
CA SER A 60 -5.76 20.97 -22.07
C SER A 60 -4.61 21.96 -21.94
N MET A 61 -3.43 21.50 -21.53
CA MET A 61 -2.26 22.35 -21.22
C MET A 61 -0.96 21.73 -21.77
N PRO A 62 -0.76 21.67 -23.08
CA PRO A 62 0.36 20.96 -23.70
C PRO A 62 1.77 21.52 -23.38
N GLY A 63 1.87 22.71 -22.77
CA GLY A 63 3.14 23.33 -22.35
C GLY A 63 3.53 23.12 -20.90
N THR A 64 2.74 22.39 -20.11
CA THR A 64 2.99 22.23 -18.67
C THR A 64 4.12 21.22 -18.42
N PRO A 65 5.10 21.53 -17.55
CA PRO A 65 6.16 20.59 -17.20
C PRO A 65 5.62 19.29 -16.60
N GLY A 66 6.19 18.13 -16.98
CA GLY A 66 5.70 16.83 -16.59
C GLY A 66 5.62 16.61 -15.08
N TYR A 67 6.58 17.15 -14.30
CA TYR A 67 6.57 17.06 -12.84
C TYR A 67 5.39 17.81 -12.20
N VAL A 68 4.93 18.93 -12.80
CA VAL A 68 3.75 19.67 -12.32
C VAL A 68 2.48 18.84 -12.58
N ILE A 69 2.37 18.26 -13.78
CA ILE A 69 1.25 17.38 -14.13
C ILE A 69 1.18 16.19 -13.17
N LEU A 70 2.31 15.56 -12.88
CA LEU A 70 2.38 14.43 -11.96
C LEU A 70 1.96 14.83 -10.53
N LEU A 71 2.40 15.99 -10.05
CA LEU A 71 2.03 16.49 -8.73
C LEU A 71 0.51 16.75 -8.62
N ILE A 72 -0.07 17.43 -9.61
CA ILE A 72 -1.51 17.70 -9.63
C ILE A 72 -2.29 16.39 -9.71
N ALA A 73 -1.87 15.46 -10.57
CA ALA A 73 -2.52 14.15 -10.71
C ALA A 73 -2.44 13.35 -9.39
N LEU A 74 -1.31 13.40 -8.69
CA LEU A 74 -1.13 12.77 -7.37
C LEU A 74 -2.07 13.38 -6.33
N VAL A 75 -2.16 14.70 -6.24
CA VAL A 75 -3.04 15.37 -5.27
C VAL A 75 -4.52 15.02 -5.53
N ILE A 76 -4.95 15.07 -6.79
CA ILE A 76 -6.33 14.71 -7.15
C ILE A 76 -6.59 13.22 -6.89
N ALA A 77 -5.64 12.34 -7.21
CA ALA A 77 -5.74 10.91 -6.89
C ALA A 77 -5.90 10.66 -5.40
N CYS A 78 -5.14 11.36 -4.55
CA CYS A 78 -5.27 11.29 -3.09
C CYS A 78 -6.63 11.76 -2.60
N ILE A 79 -7.17 12.86 -3.15
CA ILE A 79 -8.50 13.38 -2.79
C ILE A 79 -9.59 12.37 -3.18
N VAL A 80 -9.56 11.84 -4.40
CA VAL A 80 -10.54 10.86 -4.89
C VAL A 80 -10.47 9.57 -4.09
N ALA A 81 -9.27 9.05 -3.84
CA ALA A 81 -9.06 7.84 -3.04
C ALA A 81 -9.55 8.03 -1.59
N ALA A 82 -9.26 9.19 -0.99
CA ALA A 82 -9.72 9.53 0.35
C ALA A 82 -11.26 9.62 0.42
N ALA A 83 -11.88 10.30 -0.54
CA ALA A 83 -13.34 10.39 -0.63
C ALA A 83 -13.98 9.01 -0.81
N LEU A 84 -13.44 8.19 -1.72
CA LEU A 84 -13.90 6.82 -1.94
C LEU A 84 -13.83 5.99 -0.66
N ASN A 85 -12.68 6.00 0.01
CA ASN A 85 -12.47 5.18 1.21
C ASN A 85 -13.31 5.66 2.40
N PHE A 86 -13.59 6.97 2.48
CA PHE A 86 -14.56 7.52 3.42
C PHE A 86 -15.97 6.99 3.17
N VAL A 87 -16.41 6.92 1.91
CA VAL A 87 -17.72 6.34 1.55
C VAL A 87 -17.74 4.85 1.90
N ILE A 88 -16.69 4.10 1.58
CA ILE A 88 -16.56 2.68 1.92
C ILE A 88 -16.65 2.47 3.44
N GLU A 89 -15.93 3.29 4.23
CA GLU A 89 -16.02 3.22 5.69
C GLU A 89 -17.44 3.44 6.16
N LYS A 90 -18.09 4.49 5.67
CA LYS A 90 -19.41 4.92 6.14
C LYS A 90 -20.53 3.96 5.75
N VAL A 91 -20.47 3.40 4.55
CA VAL A 91 -21.54 2.57 3.98
C VAL A 91 -21.30 1.07 4.25
N ALA A 92 -20.07 0.60 4.14
CA ALA A 92 -19.77 -0.82 4.23
C ALA A 92 -19.27 -1.25 5.63
N TYR A 93 -18.36 -0.50 6.25
CA TYR A 93 -17.71 -0.94 7.50
C TYR A 93 -18.40 -0.45 8.75
N ARG A 94 -18.87 0.80 8.77
CA ARG A 94 -19.48 1.41 9.95
C ARG A 94 -20.71 0.65 10.46
N PRO A 95 -21.66 0.20 9.61
CA PRO A 95 -22.81 -0.55 10.05
C PRO A 95 -22.46 -1.93 10.62
N LEU A 96 -21.32 -2.50 10.20
CA LEU A 96 -20.90 -3.86 10.54
C LEU A 96 -19.92 -3.94 11.72
N ARG A 97 -19.58 -2.83 12.37
CA ARG A 97 -18.59 -2.83 13.47
C ARG A 97 -18.98 -3.68 14.67
N ASN A 98 -20.29 -3.84 14.91
CA ASN A 98 -20.83 -4.66 16.01
C ASN A 98 -21.29 -6.04 15.55
N SER A 99 -21.08 -6.39 14.30
CA SER A 99 -21.44 -7.70 13.72
C SER A 99 -20.35 -8.75 13.97
N PRO A 100 -20.68 -10.05 13.84
CA PRO A 100 -19.65 -11.10 13.91
C PRO A 100 -18.52 -10.84 12.91
N LYS A 101 -17.29 -11.19 13.27
CA LYS A 101 -16.06 -10.87 12.49
C LYS A 101 -16.08 -11.32 11.03
N LEU A 102 -16.89 -12.32 10.68
CA LEU A 102 -17.06 -12.79 9.30
C LEU A 102 -17.83 -11.81 8.42
N ALA A 103 -18.77 -11.05 8.95
CA ALA A 103 -19.59 -10.13 8.15
C ALA A 103 -18.76 -8.99 7.54
N PRO A 104 -17.92 -8.26 8.29
CA PRO A 104 -17.02 -7.27 7.70
C PRO A 104 -16.00 -7.88 6.71
N LEU A 105 -15.54 -9.11 6.97
CA LEU A 105 -14.60 -9.81 6.07
C LEU A 105 -15.23 -10.07 4.69
N ILE A 106 -16.43 -10.66 4.67
CA ILE A 106 -17.17 -10.93 3.43
C ILE A 106 -17.49 -9.63 2.69
N THR A 107 -17.91 -8.61 3.44
CA THR A 107 -18.19 -7.29 2.87
C THR A 107 -16.94 -6.65 2.25
N ALA A 108 -15.77 -6.80 2.89
CA ALA A 108 -14.50 -6.30 2.36
C ALA A 108 -14.14 -6.95 1.01
N ILE A 109 -14.32 -8.27 0.90
CA ILE A 109 -14.11 -9.01 -0.36
C ILE A 109 -15.13 -8.56 -1.42
N GLY A 110 -16.41 -8.45 -1.03
CA GLY A 110 -17.46 -7.95 -1.92
C GLY A 110 -17.18 -6.53 -2.43
N MET A 111 -16.67 -5.65 -1.57
CA MET A 111 -16.26 -4.30 -1.95
C MET A 111 -15.07 -4.28 -2.91
N SER A 112 -14.10 -5.18 -2.71
CA SER A 112 -12.98 -5.33 -3.65
C SER A 112 -13.47 -5.68 -5.06
N ILE A 113 -14.32 -6.71 -5.17
CA ILE A 113 -14.92 -7.14 -6.46
C ILE A 113 -15.76 -6.01 -7.07
N LEU A 114 -16.56 -5.32 -6.26
CA LEU A 114 -17.38 -4.20 -6.71
C LEU A 114 -16.50 -3.08 -7.31
N LEU A 115 -15.42 -2.71 -6.63
CA LEU A 115 -14.52 -1.66 -7.11
C LEU A 115 -13.79 -2.05 -8.39
N GLN A 116 -13.34 -3.32 -8.51
CA GLN A 116 -12.76 -3.84 -9.76
C GLN A 116 -13.74 -3.77 -10.91
N THR A 117 -15.00 -4.17 -10.67
CA THR A 117 -16.05 -4.14 -11.68
C THR A 117 -16.41 -2.71 -12.08
N LEU A 118 -16.56 -1.81 -11.11
CA LEU A 118 -16.79 -0.38 -11.40
C LEU A 118 -15.62 0.23 -12.19
N ALA A 119 -14.39 -0.08 -11.81
CA ALA A 119 -13.21 0.37 -12.55
C ALA A 119 -13.19 -0.19 -13.99
N MET A 120 -13.57 -1.46 -14.17
CA MET A 120 -13.70 -2.07 -15.50
C MET A 120 -14.75 -1.37 -16.36
N ILE A 121 -15.89 -0.97 -15.79
CA ILE A 121 -16.95 -0.25 -16.51
C ILE A 121 -16.50 1.16 -16.89
N ILE A 122 -15.88 1.90 -15.95
CA ILE A 122 -15.49 3.30 -16.14
C ILE A 122 -14.29 3.40 -17.09
N TRP A 123 -13.23 2.64 -16.83
CA TRP A 123 -11.96 2.73 -17.56
C TRP A 123 -11.77 1.66 -18.63
N LYS A 124 -12.71 0.72 -18.79
CA LYS A 124 -12.62 -0.44 -19.69
C LYS A 124 -11.54 -1.45 -19.26
N PRO A 125 -11.63 -2.75 -19.68
CA PRO A 125 -10.76 -3.83 -19.18
C PRO A 125 -9.32 -3.78 -19.70
N ASN A 126 -9.03 -2.98 -20.74
CA ASN A 126 -7.73 -2.99 -21.40
C ASN A 126 -6.62 -2.39 -20.53
N PHE A 127 -5.42 -2.92 -20.63
CA PHE A 127 -4.21 -2.28 -20.10
C PHE A 127 -3.99 -0.93 -20.77
N LYS A 128 -3.70 0.08 -19.95
CA LYS A 128 -3.46 1.45 -20.40
C LYS A 128 -2.00 1.82 -20.14
N PRO A 129 -1.27 2.33 -21.14
CA PRO A 129 0.07 2.82 -20.93
C PRO A 129 0.03 4.03 -19.99
N TYR A 130 0.84 4.00 -18.94
CA TYR A 130 1.00 5.14 -18.04
C TYR A 130 2.06 6.09 -18.64
N PRO A 131 1.72 7.36 -18.90
CA PRO A 131 2.62 8.28 -19.56
C PRO A 131 3.87 8.55 -18.72
N ASN A 132 5.03 8.37 -19.31
CA ASN A 132 6.28 8.74 -18.67
C ASN A 132 6.44 10.27 -18.68
N LEU A 133 6.27 10.90 -17.52
CA LEU A 133 6.31 12.36 -17.34
C LEU A 133 7.67 12.87 -16.88
N LEU A 134 8.49 11.98 -16.33
CA LEU A 134 9.81 12.29 -15.80
C LEU A 134 10.87 11.72 -16.75
N PRO A 135 11.95 12.47 -17.02
CA PRO A 135 13.07 11.91 -17.78
C PRO A 135 13.66 10.74 -16.99
N ALA A 136 13.64 9.55 -17.60
CA ALA A 136 14.24 8.36 -17.02
C ALA A 136 15.78 8.43 -17.20
N VAL A 137 16.45 9.23 -16.38
CA VAL A 137 17.92 9.30 -16.38
C VAL A 137 18.45 8.13 -15.55
N PRO A 138 19.26 7.25 -16.14
CA PRO A 138 19.91 6.18 -15.39
C PRO A 138 21.14 6.71 -14.65
N PHE A 139 21.23 6.42 -13.37
CA PHE A 139 22.40 6.67 -12.54
C PHE A 139 23.09 5.35 -12.23
N ASN A 140 24.39 5.26 -12.51
CA ASN A 140 25.18 4.07 -12.18
C ASN A 140 25.72 4.16 -10.75
N VAL A 141 25.34 3.20 -9.92
CA VAL A 141 25.79 3.07 -8.54
C VAL A 141 26.43 1.70 -8.35
N GLY A 142 27.75 1.62 -8.32
CA GLY A 142 28.48 0.39 -8.05
C GLY A 142 28.20 -0.76 -9.03
N GLY A 143 27.96 -0.45 -10.32
CA GLY A 143 27.63 -1.44 -11.36
C GLY A 143 26.13 -1.72 -11.51
N ALA A 144 25.28 -1.19 -10.62
CA ALA A 144 23.83 -1.25 -10.75
C ALA A 144 23.28 0.08 -11.27
N VAL A 145 22.09 0.04 -11.86
CA VAL A 145 21.42 1.21 -12.42
C VAL A 145 20.19 1.55 -11.57
N ILE A 146 20.10 2.80 -11.11
CA ILE A 146 18.91 3.36 -10.47
C ILE A 146 18.33 4.46 -11.36
N THR A 147 17.02 4.46 -11.58
CA THR A 147 16.33 5.47 -12.39
C THR A 147 15.82 6.62 -11.54
N THR A 148 15.62 7.80 -12.15
CA THR A 148 15.00 8.96 -11.49
C THR A 148 13.65 8.59 -10.83
N THR A 149 12.83 7.76 -11.52
CA THR A 149 11.54 7.28 -10.98
C THR A 149 11.72 6.47 -9.70
N GLN A 150 12.72 5.59 -9.65
CA GLN A 150 13.01 4.78 -8.46
C GLN A 150 13.48 5.64 -7.28
N ILE A 151 14.33 6.65 -7.53
CA ILE A 151 14.75 7.60 -6.51
C ILE A 151 13.54 8.38 -5.97
N LEU A 152 12.64 8.81 -6.85
CA LEU A 152 11.43 9.52 -6.47
C LEU A 152 10.51 8.63 -5.61
N ILE A 153 10.35 7.35 -5.95
CA ILE A 153 9.57 6.38 -5.16
C ILE A 153 10.13 6.26 -3.75
N LEU A 154 11.44 6.05 -3.62
CA LEU A 154 12.12 5.96 -2.32
C LEU A 154 11.94 7.25 -1.51
N GLY A 155 12.14 8.41 -2.14
CA GLY A 155 11.97 9.72 -1.51
C GLY A 155 10.52 9.98 -1.05
N MET A 156 9.54 9.72 -1.92
CA MET A 156 8.12 9.88 -1.58
C MET A 156 7.69 8.94 -0.45
N THR A 157 8.19 7.70 -0.46
CA THR A 157 7.93 6.75 0.63
C THR A 157 8.53 7.24 1.94
N ALA A 158 9.78 7.69 1.94
CA ALA A 158 10.43 8.22 3.13
C ALA A 158 9.70 9.45 3.70
N VAL A 159 9.28 10.38 2.82
CA VAL A 159 8.50 11.56 3.22
C VAL A 159 7.13 11.15 3.78
N SER A 160 6.42 10.27 3.10
CA SER A 160 5.09 9.79 3.54
C SER A 160 5.18 9.09 4.89
N LEU A 161 6.24 8.28 5.09
CA LEU A 161 6.52 7.62 6.37
C LEU A 161 6.82 8.63 7.47
N ALA A 162 7.70 9.61 7.22
CA ALA A 162 8.04 10.64 8.18
C ALA A 162 6.82 11.47 8.60
N VAL A 163 5.99 11.87 7.63
CA VAL A 163 4.74 12.60 7.88
C VAL A 163 3.77 11.75 8.70
N LEU A 164 3.60 10.47 8.35
CA LEU A 164 2.72 9.58 9.08
C LEU A 164 3.19 9.38 10.54
N MET A 165 4.47 9.12 10.74
CA MET A 165 5.05 8.97 12.08
C MET A 165 4.89 10.24 12.90
N TRP A 166 5.07 11.42 12.28
CA TRP A 166 4.81 12.70 12.95
C TRP A 166 3.33 12.84 13.32
N VAL A 167 2.39 12.54 12.40
CA VAL A 167 0.94 12.59 12.68
C VAL A 167 0.58 11.68 13.85
N VAL A 168 1.03 10.44 13.85
CA VAL A 168 0.69 9.44 14.88
C VAL A 168 1.34 9.76 16.22
N ASN A 169 2.60 10.21 16.25
CA ASN A 169 3.32 10.40 17.51
C ASN A 169 3.14 11.80 18.12
N ALA A 170 3.07 12.85 17.31
CA ALA A 170 3.12 14.23 17.77
C ALA A 170 1.76 14.94 17.81
N THR A 171 0.76 14.51 17.01
CA THR A 171 -0.51 15.25 16.88
C THR A 171 -1.58 14.82 17.89
N LYS A 172 -2.61 15.68 18.04
CA LYS A 172 -3.82 15.36 18.82
C LYS A 172 -4.56 14.16 18.21
N LEU A 173 -4.59 14.07 16.87
CA LEU A 173 -5.23 12.96 16.16
C LEU A 173 -4.53 11.62 16.48
N GLY A 174 -3.21 11.59 16.47
CA GLY A 174 -2.46 10.37 16.81
C GLY A 174 -2.67 9.91 18.25
N ARG A 175 -2.79 10.85 19.21
CA ARG A 175 -3.17 10.51 20.58
C ARG A 175 -4.57 9.92 20.66
N ALA A 176 -5.53 10.51 19.93
CA ALA A 176 -6.89 10.01 19.83
C ALA A 176 -6.95 8.62 19.16
N MET A 177 -6.13 8.37 18.14
CA MET A 177 -5.99 7.06 17.50
C MET A 177 -5.53 5.99 18.49
N ARG A 178 -4.46 6.23 19.25
CA ARG A 178 -3.96 5.28 20.26
C ARG A 178 -4.98 5.04 21.38
N ALA A 179 -5.62 6.09 21.88
CA ALA A 179 -6.68 5.94 22.89
C ALA A 179 -7.89 5.13 22.37
N THR A 180 -8.28 5.35 21.11
CA THR A 180 -9.38 4.59 20.48
C THR A 180 -8.99 3.13 20.23
N ALA A 181 -7.73 2.87 19.85
CA ALA A 181 -7.20 1.51 19.66
C ALA A 181 -7.19 0.71 20.97
N GLU A 182 -6.82 1.35 22.08
CA GLU A 182 -6.79 0.70 23.40
C GLU A 182 -8.20 0.37 23.90
N ASN A 183 -9.08 1.36 23.96
CA ASN A 183 -10.48 1.17 24.38
C ASN A 183 -11.39 2.28 23.85
N PRO A 184 -12.21 2.03 22.81
CA PRO A 184 -13.09 3.05 22.22
C PRO A 184 -14.12 3.62 23.20
N ARG A 185 -14.62 2.80 24.16
CA ARG A 185 -15.61 3.24 25.15
C ARG A 185 -14.99 4.21 26.15
N VAL A 186 -13.81 3.88 26.69
CA VAL A 186 -13.09 4.76 27.61
C VAL A 186 -12.64 6.03 26.90
N ALA A 187 -12.14 5.94 25.66
CA ALA A 187 -11.79 7.11 24.86
C ALA A 187 -12.98 8.06 24.68
N SER A 188 -14.20 7.53 24.47
CA SER A 188 -15.40 8.35 24.32
C SER A 188 -15.76 9.10 25.62
N LEU A 189 -15.56 8.50 26.79
CA LEU A 189 -15.77 9.14 28.08
C LEU A 189 -14.79 10.30 28.31
N MET A 190 -13.60 10.24 27.69
CA MET A 190 -12.60 11.31 27.73
C MET A 190 -12.79 12.37 26.64
N GLY A 191 -13.95 12.36 25.94
CA GLY A 191 -14.30 13.35 24.92
C GLY A 191 -13.78 13.07 23.52
N VAL A 192 -13.11 11.95 23.28
CA VAL A 192 -12.73 11.50 21.93
C VAL A 192 -13.97 10.97 21.22
N LYS A 193 -14.12 11.29 19.94
CA LYS A 193 -15.17 10.73 19.07
C LYS A 193 -14.59 9.58 18.24
N PRO A 194 -14.77 8.29 18.64
CA PRO A 194 -14.14 7.16 17.95
C PRO A 194 -14.48 7.08 16.46
N ASP A 195 -15.72 7.40 16.08
CA ASP A 195 -16.15 7.42 14.69
C ASP A 195 -15.32 8.37 13.80
N VAL A 196 -15.04 9.57 14.31
CA VAL A 196 -14.23 10.56 13.59
C VAL A 196 -12.79 10.09 13.46
N VAL A 197 -12.25 9.48 14.52
CA VAL A 197 -10.88 8.93 14.51
C VAL A 197 -10.76 7.80 13.51
N ILE A 198 -11.72 6.89 13.47
CA ILE A 198 -11.73 5.77 12.53
C ILE A 198 -11.83 6.28 11.08
N SER A 199 -12.77 7.20 10.80
CA SER A 199 -12.88 7.79 9.47
C SER A 199 -11.59 8.50 9.04
N ALA A 200 -10.93 9.24 9.95
CA ALA A 200 -9.64 9.88 9.68
C ALA A 200 -8.54 8.85 9.36
N THR A 201 -8.54 7.70 10.04
CA THR A 201 -7.60 6.61 9.76
C THR A 201 -7.81 6.01 8.36
N PHE A 202 -9.07 5.80 7.96
CA PHE A 202 -9.40 5.35 6.61
C PHE A 202 -8.96 6.37 5.54
N LEU A 203 -9.13 7.66 5.79
CA LEU A 203 -8.67 8.73 4.90
C LEU A 203 -7.14 8.72 4.74
N ILE A 204 -6.40 8.65 5.84
CA ILE A 204 -4.93 8.62 5.81
C ILE A 204 -4.45 7.37 5.08
N GLY A 205 -5.02 6.20 5.39
CA GLY A 205 -4.69 4.95 4.70
C GLY A 205 -4.93 5.06 3.18
N ALA A 206 -6.04 5.67 2.76
CA ALA A 206 -6.34 5.87 1.35
C ALA A 206 -5.35 6.80 0.64
N ILE A 207 -4.89 7.85 1.30
CA ILE A 207 -3.84 8.74 0.76
C ILE A 207 -2.55 7.95 0.53
N LEU A 208 -2.13 7.12 1.50
CA LEU A 208 -0.94 6.27 1.35
C LEU A 208 -1.11 5.26 0.19
N ALA A 209 -2.28 4.64 0.08
CA ALA A 209 -2.58 3.72 -1.02
C ALA A 209 -2.57 4.43 -2.38
N ALA A 210 -3.11 5.65 -2.48
CA ALA A 210 -3.10 6.43 -3.73
C ALA A 210 -1.66 6.81 -4.13
N ILE A 211 -0.83 7.26 -3.18
CA ILE A 211 0.59 7.53 -3.42
C ILE A 211 1.28 6.26 -3.95
N ALA A 212 1.10 5.12 -3.28
CA ALA A 212 1.65 3.85 -3.74
C ALA A 212 1.15 3.46 -5.14
N GLY A 213 -0.13 3.68 -5.44
CA GLY A 213 -0.72 3.39 -6.74
C GLY A 213 -0.15 4.24 -7.88
N VAL A 214 0.03 5.53 -7.66
CA VAL A 214 0.68 6.43 -8.63
C VAL A 214 2.13 6.03 -8.85
N MET A 215 2.86 5.71 -7.77
CA MET A 215 4.26 5.26 -7.86
C MET A 215 4.36 3.90 -8.57
N TRP A 216 3.42 2.98 -8.29
CA TRP A 216 3.33 1.69 -8.97
C TRP A 216 3.12 1.88 -10.48
N ALA A 217 2.16 2.70 -10.86
CA ALA A 217 1.87 3.02 -12.26
C ALA A 217 3.07 3.66 -12.98
N ALA A 218 3.76 4.59 -12.31
CA ALA A 218 4.95 5.24 -12.84
C ALA A 218 6.14 4.29 -13.00
N ASN A 219 6.30 3.30 -12.10
CA ASN A 219 7.38 2.33 -12.13
C ASN A 219 7.18 1.24 -13.20
N TYR A 220 5.95 0.73 -13.31
CA TYR A 220 5.62 -0.36 -14.24
C TYR A 220 5.11 0.12 -15.61
N GLY A 221 4.81 1.40 -15.75
CA GLY A 221 4.38 2.02 -17.02
C GLY A 221 3.00 1.58 -17.50
N THR A 222 2.19 0.92 -16.68
CA THR A 222 0.87 0.42 -17.05
C THR A 222 -0.12 0.50 -15.90
N VAL A 223 -1.41 0.72 -16.22
CA VAL A 223 -2.52 0.65 -15.26
C VAL A 223 -3.67 -0.16 -15.83
N ASN A 224 -4.36 -0.89 -14.98
CA ASN A 224 -5.57 -1.65 -15.31
C ASN A 224 -6.52 -1.75 -14.11
N HIS A 225 -7.72 -2.27 -14.35
CA HIS A 225 -8.78 -2.39 -13.35
C HIS A 225 -8.56 -3.47 -12.29
N THR A 226 -7.55 -4.31 -12.42
CA THR A 226 -7.21 -5.37 -11.44
C THR A 226 -5.84 -5.17 -10.77
N MET A 227 -5.15 -4.07 -11.10
CA MET A 227 -3.78 -3.84 -10.64
C MET A 227 -3.62 -3.72 -9.12
N GLY A 228 -4.71 -3.46 -8.40
CA GLY A 228 -4.69 -3.30 -6.94
C GLY A 228 -4.70 -4.62 -6.17
N PHE A 229 -5.23 -5.69 -6.77
CA PHE A 229 -5.48 -6.94 -6.07
C PHE A 229 -4.20 -7.62 -5.56
N LEU A 230 -3.26 -7.93 -6.46
CA LEU A 230 -2.02 -8.61 -6.07
C LEU A 230 -1.13 -7.76 -5.15
N PRO A 231 -0.83 -6.48 -5.46
CA PRO A 231 -0.08 -5.63 -4.54
C PRO A 231 -0.79 -5.43 -3.20
N GLY A 232 -2.12 -5.33 -3.19
CA GLY A 232 -2.91 -5.26 -1.97
C GLY A 232 -2.76 -6.51 -1.10
N LEU A 233 -2.88 -7.70 -1.69
CA LEU A 233 -2.69 -8.96 -0.98
C LEU A 233 -1.26 -9.10 -0.43
N LYS A 234 -0.24 -8.76 -1.23
CA LYS A 234 1.16 -8.79 -0.81
C LYS A 234 1.45 -7.78 0.32
N ALA A 235 0.91 -6.57 0.22
CA ALA A 235 1.06 -5.58 1.28
C ALA A 235 0.34 -5.98 2.58
N PHE A 236 -0.80 -6.66 2.48
CA PHE A 236 -1.45 -7.26 3.65
C PHE A 236 -0.54 -8.34 4.28
N THR A 237 0.01 -9.25 3.47
CA THR A 237 0.96 -10.26 3.98
C THR A 237 2.20 -9.62 4.59
N ALA A 238 2.71 -8.53 4.01
CA ALA A 238 3.80 -7.73 4.57
C ALA A 238 3.44 -7.12 5.93
N ALA A 239 2.23 -6.60 6.10
CA ALA A 239 1.75 -6.08 7.38
C ALA A 239 1.69 -7.18 8.46
N VAL A 240 1.19 -8.38 8.10
CA VAL A 240 1.16 -9.54 8.99
C VAL A 240 2.57 -10.01 9.33
N PHE A 241 3.44 -10.11 8.34
CA PHE A 241 4.84 -10.49 8.49
C PHE A 241 5.60 -9.54 9.42
N GLY A 242 5.35 -8.24 9.29
CA GLY A 242 5.94 -7.22 10.15
C GLY A 242 5.39 -7.21 11.58
N GLY A 243 4.18 -7.70 11.78
CA GLY A 243 3.41 -7.63 13.02
C GLY A 243 2.26 -6.65 12.90
N ILE A 244 1.09 -7.17 12.56
CA ILE A 244 -0.10 -6.35 12.29
C ILE A 244 -0.48 -5.50 13.52
N GLY A 245 -0.76 -4.21 13.30
CA GLY A 245 -0.99 -3.23 14.37
C GLY A 245 0.24 -2.39 14.73
N ASN A 246 1.44 -2.84 14.38
CA ASN A 246 2.69 -2.07 14.57
C ASN A 246 3.12 -1.39 13.28
N LEU A 247 3.14 -0.04 13.27
CA LEU A 247 3.51 0.75 12.09
C LEU A 247 4.95 0.50 11.62
N ALA A 248 5.90 0.44 12.57
CA ALA A 248 7.29 0.13 12.24
C ALA A 248 7.42 -1.29 11.68
N GLY A 249 6.66 -2.24 12.26
CA GLY A 249 6.56 -3.61 11.77
C GLY A 249 6.08 -3.67 10.31
N ALA A 250 5.03 -2.96 9.97
CA ALA A 250 4.49 -2.92 8.61
C ALA A 250 5.51 -2.40 7.59
N VAL A 251 6.30 -1.38 7.95
CA VAL A 251 7.37 -0.85 7.09
C VAL A 251 8.47 -1.89 6.88
N VAL A 252 8.96 -2.46 7.97
CA VAL A 252 10.01 -3.49 7.91
C VAL A 252 9.52 -4.70 7.12
N GLY A 253 8.29 -5.14 7.38
CA GLY A 253 7.66 -6.24 6.66
C GLY A 253 7.52 -5.97 5.15
N GLY A 254 7.10 -4.75 4.78
CA GLY A 254 7.01 -4.32 3.38
C GLY A 254 8.36 -4.33 2.68
N ILE A 255 9.37 -3.73 3.29
CA ILE A 255 10.73 -3.69 2.74
C ILE A 255 11.32 -5.09 2.60
N LEU A 256 11.20 -5.92 3.64
CA LEU A 256 11.71 -7.29 3.60
C LEU A 256 11.00 -8.13 2.54
N LEU A 257 9.66 -8.04 2.44
CA LEU A 257 8.93 -8.76 1.41
C LEU A 257 9.39 -8.35 0.00
N GLY A 258 9.56 -7.05 -0.25
CA GLY A 258 10.07 -6.57 -1.54
C GLY A 258 11.49 -7.04 -1.84
N LEU A 259 12.38 -7.08 -0.83
CA LEU A 259 13.74 -7.62 -0.97
C LEU A 259 13.72 -9.13 -1.27
N ILE A 260 12.93 -9.91 -0.54
CA ILE A 260 12.81 -11.35 -0.73
C ILE A 260 12.27 -11.65 -2.14
N GLU A 261 11.24 -10.93 -2.56
CA GLU A 261 10.64 -11.08 -3.90
C GLU A 261 11.63 -10.72 -5.01
N SER A 262 12.33 -9.60 -4.88
CA SER A 262 13.30 -9.15 -5.88
C SER A 262 14.51 -10.09 -5.99
N ILE A 263 15.07 -10.51 -4.85
CA ILE A 263 16.18 -11.48 -4.83
C ILE A 263 15.70 -12.82 -5.39
N GLY A 264 14.51 -13.28 -4.99
CA GLY A 264 13.90 -14.49 -5.54
C GLY A 264 13.75 -14.41 -7.07
N ALA A 265 13.19 -13.32 -7.60
CA ALA A 265 13.05 -13.11 -9.03
C ALA A 265 14.38 -13.12 -9.79
N GLY A 266 15.44 -12.57 -9.17
CA GLY A 266 16.76 -12.49 -9.80
C GLY A 266 17.55 -13.79 -9.81
N TYR A 267 17.33 -14.68 -8.83
CA TYR A 267 18.16 -15.87 -8.66
C TYR A 267 17.43 -17.20 -8.86
N ILE A 268 16.08 -17.23 -8.83
CA ILE A 268 15.29 -18.47 -8.91
C ILE A 268 15.57 -19.23 -10.21
N GLY A 269 15.74 -18.53 -11.34
CA GLY A 269 16.07 -19.14 -12.62
C GLY A 269 17.44 -19.83 -12.62
N THR A 270 18.45 -19.20 -12.04
CA THR A 270 19.81 -19.77 -11.95
C THR A 270 19.87 -20.91 -10.94
N LEU A 271 19.19 -20.82 -9.82
CA LEU A 271 19.16 -21.87 -8.78
C LEU A 271 18.42 -23.13 -9.24
N THR A 272 17.42 -23.00 -10.11
CA THR A 272 16.60 -24.13 -10.58
C THR A 272 16.99 -24.62 -11.98
N GLY A 273 18.14 -24.18 -12.53
CA GLY A 273 18.58 -24.56 -13.87
C GLY A 273 17.62 -24.11 -14.99
N GLY A 274 16.86 -23.02 -14.77
CA GLY A 274 15.89 -22.49 -15.74
C GLY A 274 14.47 -23.10 -15.65
N VAL A 275 14.23 -24.06 -14.75
CA VAL A 275 12.92 -24.71 -14.60
C VAL A 275 11.88 -23.73 -14.03
N LEU A 276 12.27 -22.88 -13.08
CA LEU A 276 11.41 -21.86 -12.49
C LEU A 276 11.86 -20.49 -12.99
N GLY A 277 10.98 -19.78 -13.68
CA GLY A 277 11.20 -18.40 -14.11
C GLY A 277 10.87 -17.37 -13.02
N SER A 278 11.11 -16.09 -13.31
CA SER A 278 10.79 -14.96 -12.41
C SER A 278 9.31 -14.85 -12.01
N HIS A 279 8.41 -15.48 -12.77
CA HIS A 279 6.98 -15.56 -12.43
C HIS A 279 6.69 -16.31 -11.10
N TYR A 280 7.64 -17.12 -10.65
CA TYR A 280 7.54 -17.88 -9.40
C TYR A 280 8.12 -17.12 -8.19
N SER A 281 8.56 -15.88 -8.36
CA SER A 281 9.07 -15.05 -7.25
C SER A 281 8.05 -14.88 -6.12
N ASP A 282 6.77 -14.80 -6.46
CA ASP A 282 5.68 -14.70 -5.50
C ASP A 282 5.58 -15.93 -4.59
N ILE A 283 5.73 -17.12 -5.16
CA ILE A 283 5.71 -18.37 -4.40
C ILE A 283 6.87 -18.39 -3.40
N PHE A 284 8.05 -17.97 -3.82
CA PHE A 284 9.21 -17.88 -2.93
C PHE A 284 8.96 -16.91 -1.76
N ALA A 285 8.41 -15.74 -2.05
CA ALA A 285 8.07 -14.76 -1.01
C ALA A 285 7.03 -15.31 -0.01
N PHE A 286 6.00 -16.01 -0.50
CA PHE A 286 4.99 -16.63 0.37
C PHE A 286 5.52 -17.81 1.18
N ILE A 287 6.43 -18.62 0.63
CA ILE A 287 7.07 -19.71 1.39
C ILE A 287 7.88 -19.14 2.57
N VAL A 288 8.70 -18.10 2.31
CA VAL A 288 9.46 -17.45 3.38
C VAL A 288 8.53 -16.86 4.45
N LEU A 289 7.42 -16.24 4.01
CA LEU A 289 6.41 -15.72 4.92
C LEU A 289 5.81 -16.82 5.80
N ILE A 290 5.40 -17.96 5.21
CA ILE A 290 4.84 -19.09 5.95
C ILE A 290 5.84 -19.61 6.99
N ILE A 291 7.11 -19.78 6.60
CA ILE A 291 8.17 -20.23 7.51
C ILE A 291 8.28 -19.26 8.69
N VAL A 292 8.38 -17.96 8.44
CA VAL A 292 8.53 -16.97 9.49
C VAL A 292 7.32 -16.91 10.42
N LEU A 293 6.10 -16.93 9.87
CA LEU A 293 4.87 -16.90 10.68
C LEU A 293 4.67 -18.20 11.48
N THR A 294 5.15 -19.35 10.98
CA THR A 294 5.14 -20.60 11.73
C THR A 294 6.10 -20.54 12.93
N LEU A 295 7.27 -19.92 12.75
CA LEU A 295 8.26 -19.75 13.81
C LEU A 295 7.93 -18.58 14.77
N ARG A 296 7.29 -17.53 14.24
CA ARG A 296 6.92 -16.30 14.96
C ARG A 296 5.50 -15.84 14.56
N PRO A 297 4.46 -16.41 15.14
CA PRO A 297 3.06 -16.09 14.77
C PRO A 297 2.65 -14.65 15.05
N SER A 298 3.35 -13.93 15.94
CA SER A 298 3.15 -12.49 16.19
C SER A 298 3.77 -11.57 15.12
N GLY A 299 4.49 -12.13 14.14
CA GLY A 299 5.31 -11.36 13.18
C GLY A 299 6.65 -10.91 13.78
N LEU A 300 7.43 -10.14 12.99
CA LEU A 300 8.79 -9.74 13.37
C LEU A 300 8.81 -8.76 14.55
N LEU A 301 7.94 -7.76 14.54
CA LEU A 301 7.85 -6.67 15.53
C LEU A 301 6.48 -6.60 16.23
N GLY A 302 5.68 -7.66 16.11
CA GLY A 302 4.39 -7.75 16.80
C GLY A 302 4.57 -7.90 18.31
N GLU A 303 3.70 -7.27 19.08
CA GLU A 303 3.64 -7.47 20.53
C GLU A 303 3.12 -8.88 20.82
N ARG A 304 3.79 -9.58 21.74
CA ARG A 304 3.24 -10.82 22.27
C ARG A 304 2.03 -10.44 23.10
N VAL A 305 0.84 -10.81 22.64
CA VAL A 305 -0.35 -10.80 23.49
C VAL A 305 -0.03 -11.76 24.62
N ALA A 306 0.24 -11.22 25.81
CA ALA A 306 0.34 -12.06 26.99
C ALA A 306 -1.01 -12.76 27.14
N ASP A 307 -1.04 -14.08 27.12
CA ASP A 307 -2.21 -14.86 27.47
C ASP A 307 -2.65 -14.40 28.88
N ARG A 308 -3.66 -13.55 28.92
CA ARG A 308 -4.37 -13.27 30.15
C ARG A 308 -5.24 -14.49 30.41
N ALA A 309 -4.67 -15.44 31.18
CA ALA A 309 -5.39 -16.52 31.80
C ALA A 309 -6.50 -15.98 32.71
#